data_6e98a46406c9f5a0cdf377715d89275c
#
_entry.id   6e98a46406c9f5a0cdf377715d89275c
#
_cell.length_a   1.000
_cell.length_b   1.000
_cell.length_c   1.000
_cell.angle_alpha   90.00
_cell.angle_beta   90.00
_cell.angle_gamma   90.00
#
_symmetry.space_group_name_H-M   'P 1'
#
loop_
_entity.id
_entity.type
_entity.pdbx_description
1 polymer ?
#
loop_
_entity_poly.entity_id
_entity_poly.type
_entity_poly.pdbx_seq_one_letter_code
_entity_poly.pdbx_strand_id
1 'polypeptide(L)'
;MNQAGHQIPGVSTRLVMIGPKRLEGLLTLPEHAAGLIIFAHGSGSSRHSPRNTYVAERLQSRGMATLLFDLLTEEEASDRRNVFHIPLLASRLQEAVAWTDSDPEPASLPVGLFGASTGSAAALVAA
;
A
#
# COMPACT_ATOMS: atom_id res chain seq x y z
N MET A 1 -5.19 -9.10 -22.01
CA MET A 1 -5.41 -8.30 -21.58
C MET A 1 -6.35 -7.81 -21.03
N ASN A 2 -6.56 -7.95 -21.27
CA ASN A 2 -6.88 -7.11 -21.09
C ASN A 2 -7.38 -6.44 -20.13
N GLN A 3 -6.71 -6.13 -19.53
CA GLN A 3 -7.05 -5.22 -18.48
C GLN A 3 -7.31 -3.82 -19.00
N ALA A 4 -7.14 -3.65 -20.27
CA ALA A 4 -7.28 -2.33 -20.87
C ALA A 4 -8.66 -1.72 -20.61
N GLY A 5 -9.71 -2.56 -20.60
CA GLY A 5 -11.07 -2.07 -20.37
C GLY A 5 -11.34 -1.56 -18.96
N HIS A 6 -10.42 -1.82 -18.02
CA HIS A 6 -10.59 -1.40 -16.63
C HIS A 6 -9.79 -0.16 -16.28
N GLN A 7 -9.01 0.35 -17.22
CA GLN A 7 -8.21 1.52 -16.95
C GLN A 7 -9.02 2.79 -17.13
N ILE A 8 -8.89 3.70 -16.19
CA ILE A 8 -9.48 5.03 -16.25
C ILE A 8 -8.47 5.94 -16.93
N PRO A 9 -8.90 6.73 -17.93
CA PRO A 9 -7.97 7.67 -18.58
C PRO A 9 -7.28 8.54 -17.54
N GLY A 10 -5.95 8.69 -17.66
CA GLY A 10 -5.16 9.48 -16.73
C GLY A 10 -4.82 8.79 -15.43
N VAL A 11 -5.16 7.52 -15.29
CA VAL A 11 -4.82 6.74 -14.09
C VAL A 11 -4.01 5.51 -14.52
N SER A 12 -2.86 5.30 -13.89
CA SER A 12 -2.03 4.13 -14.17
C SER A 12 -1.90 3.29 -12.91
N THR A 13 -1.91 1.96 -13.08
CA THR A 13 -1.69 1.02 -11.99
C THR A 13 -0.56 0.07 -12.39
N ARG A 14 0.40 -0.13 -11.49
CA ARG A 14 1.48 -1.07 -11.75
C ARG A 14 1.86 -1.84 -10.50
N LEU A 15 2.36 -3.05 -10.71
CA LEU A 15 2.89 -3.87 -9.64
C LEU A 15 4.28 -3.36 -9.27
N VAL A 16 4.54 -3.22 -7.98
CA VAL A 16 5.83 -2.79 -7.46
C VAL A 16 6.32 -3.75 -6.40
N MET A 17 7.63 -3.75 -6.16
CA MET A 17 8.26 -4.58 -5.13
C MET A 17 8.88 -3.66 -4.10
N ILE A 18 8.59 -3.90 -2.83
CA ILE A 18 8.93 -2.97 -1.75
C ILE A 18 9.89 -3.64 -0.77
N GLY A 19 11.01 -2.95 -0.51
CA GLY A 19 11.96 -3.34 0.50
C GLY A 19 12.77 -4.58 0.18
N PRO A 20 13.63 -5.00 1.12
CA PRO A 20 14.52 -6.15 0.87
C PRO A 20 13.78 -7.47 0.77
N LYS A 21 12.57 -7.57 1.32
CA LYS A 21 11.76 -8.77 1.20
C LYS A 21 10.96 -8.80 -0.10
N ARG A 22 11.04 -7.75 -0.92
CA ARG A 22 10.34 -7.62 -2.20
C ARG A 22 8.84 -7.84 -2.04
N LEU A 23 8.26 -7.13 -1.09
CA LEU A 23 6.82 -7.21 -0.81
C LEU A 23 6.04 -6.67 -1.99
N GLU A 24 5.06 -7.43 -2.46
CA GLU A 24 4.28 -7.03 -3.63
C GLU A 24 3.29 -5.95 -3.29
N GLY A 25 3.19 -4.96 -4.17
CA GLY A 25 2.27 -3.86 -4.00
C GLY A 25 1.67 -3.41 -5.31
N LEU A 26 0.52 -2.75 -5.20
CA LEU A 26 -0.17 -2.13 -6.33
C LEU A 26 -0.14 -0.63 -6.13
N LEU A 27 0.58 0.05 -7.01
CA LEU A 27 0.67 1.51 -7.01
C LEU A 27 -0.25 2.06 -8.08
N THR A 28 -1.22 2.87 -7.68
CA THR A 28 -2.15 3.52 -8.60
C THR A 28 -1.92 5.01 -8.56
N LEU A 29 -1.63 5.59 -9.71
CA LEU A 29 -1.25 6.99 -9.85
C LEU A 29 -2.20 7.71 -10.80
N PRO A 30 -3.13 8.54 -10.27
CA PRO A 30 -3.86 9.47 -11.11
C PRO A 30 -2.92 10.57 -11.61
N GLU A 31 -3.25 11.15 -12.77
CA GLU A 31 -2.51 12.31 -13.24
C GLU A 31 -2.62 13.45 -12.22
N HIS A 32 -1.51 14.15 -11.99
CA HIS A 32 -1.48 15.30 -11.08
C HIS A 32 -1.95 14.93 -9.67
N ALA A 33 -1.53 13.75 -9.19
CA ALA A 33 -1.91 13.30 -7.86
C ALA A 33 -1.47 14.31 -6.80
N ALA A 34 -2.36 14.57 -5.83
CA ALA A 34 -2.09 15.53 -4.76
C ALA A 34 -1.27 14.92 -3.63
N GLY A 35 -1.25 13.61 -3.50
CA GLY A 35 -0.51 12.91 -2.45
C GLY A 35 -0.64 11.42 -2.67
N LEU A 36 0.04 10.67 -1.81
CA LEU A 36 0.05 9.20 -1.85
C LEU A 36 -0.39 8.66 -0.50
N ILE A 37 -1.36 7.76 -0.51
CA ILE A 37 -1.81 7.06 0.69
C ILE A 37 -1.30 5.62 0.63
N ILE A 38 -0.54 5.23 1.65
CA ILE A 38 -0.03 3.85 1.79
C ILE A 38 -0.95 3.12 2.76
N PHE A 39 -1.42 1.95 2.33
CA PHE A 39 -2.41 1.18 3.08
C PHE A 39 -1.75 0.06 3.88
N ALA A 40 -2.08 0.00 5.18
CA ALA A 40 -1.70 -1.09 6.06
C ALA A 40 -2.93 -1.99 6.27
N HIS A 41 -2.88 -3.19 5.69
CA HIS A 41 -4.00 -4.13 5.81
C HIS A 41 -4.05 -4.77 7.21
N GLY A 42 -5.21 -5.31 7.56
CA GLY A 42 -5.40 -5.97 8.85
C GLY A 42 -4.90 -7.41 8.85
N SER A 43 -5.00 -8.04 10.03
CA SER A 43 -4.60 -9.42 10.22
C SER A 43 -5.44 -10.35 9.34
N GLY A 44 -4.78 -11.34 8.74
CA GLY A 44 -5.43 -12.28 7.83
C GLY A 44 -5.82 -11.70 6.48
N SER A 45 -5.39 -10.48 6.19
CA SER A 45 -5.68 -9.79 4.95
C SER A 45 -4.39 -9.59 4.14
N SER A 46 -4.48 -8.85 3.04
CA SER A 46 -3.36 -8.60 2.14
C SER A 46 -3.65 -7.33 1.33
N ARG A 47 -2.80 -7.08 0.32
CA ARG A 47 -3.03 -5.98 -0.62
C ARG A 47 -4.35 -6.12 -1.37
N HIS A 48 -4.97 -7.30 -1.34
CA HIS A 48 -6.24 -7.56 -2.00
C HIS A 48 -7.46 -7.36 -1.09
N SER A 49 -7.27 -6.78 0.10
CA SER A 49 -8.37 -6.50 1.01
C SER A 49 -9.50 -5.76 0.29
N PRO A 50 -10.73 -6.32 0.24
CA PRO A 50 -11.84 -5.65 -0.45
C PRO A 50 -12.16 -4.29 0.15
N ARG A 51 -12.08 -4.14 1.48
CA ARG A 51 -12.35 -2.87 2.14
C ARG A 51 -11.30 -1.82 1.72
N ASN A 52 -10.03 -2.19 1.79
CA ASN A 52 -8.97 -1.24 1.43
C ASN A 52 -9.02 -0.90 -0.05
N THR A 53 -9.33 -1.88 -0.90
CA THR A 53 -9.49 -1.63 -2.33
C THR A 53 -10.61 -0.62 -2.58
N TYR A 54 -11.73 -0.77 -1.88
CA TYR A 54 -12.84 0.16 -2.01
C TYR A 54 -12.44 1.58 -1.62
N VAL A 55 -11.76 1.72 -0.46
CA VAL A 55 -11.32 3.04 0.00
C VAL A 55 -10.31 3.63 -0.99
N ALA A 56 -9.38 2.80 -1.47
CA ALA A 56 -8.37 3.25 -2.42
C ALA A 56 -9.01 3.79 -3.70
N GLU A 57 -10.01 3.10 -4.23
CA GLU A 57 -10.68 3.54 -5.44
C GLU A 57 -11.39 4.87 -5.24
N ARG A 58 -11.98 5.07 -4.07
CA ARG A 58 -12.63 6.35 -3.75
C ARG A 58 -11.60 7.47 -3.66
N LEU A 59 -10.44 7.21 -3.07
CA LEU A 59 -9.37 8.20 -3.01
C LEU A 59 -8.81 8.52 -4.39
N GLN A 60 -8.65 7.51 -5.23
CA GLN A 60 -8.17 7.71 -6.60
C GLN A 60 -9.12 8.61 -7.39
N SER A 61 -10.42 8.44 -7.19
CA SER A 61 -11.41 9.28 -7.88
C SER A 61 -11.36 10.74 -7.41
N ARG A 62 -10.68 11.01 -6.30
CA ARG A 62 -10.45 12.36 -5.78
C ARG A 62 -9.03 12.84 -6.04
N GLY A 63 -8.29 12.16 -6.90
CA GLY A 63 -6.95 12.60 -7.31
C GLY A 63 -5.82 12.18 -6.39
N MET A 64 -6.03 11.20 -5.51
CA MET A 64 -4.98 10.68 -4.64
C MET A 64 -4.36 9.42 -5.22
N ALA A 65 -3.05 9.32 -5.16
CA ALA A 65 -2.36 8.07 -5.45
C ALA A 65 -2.50 7.12 -4.27
N THR A 66 -2.47 5.83 -4.54
CA THR A 66 -2.59 4.81 -3.48
C THR A 66 -1.58 3.70 -3.68
N LEU A 67 -1.09 3.17 -2.57
CA LEU A 67 -0.23 1.99 -2.58
C LEU A 67 -0.82 0.97 -1.63
N LEU A 68 -1.27 -0.16 -2.20
CA LEU A 68 -1.73 -1.30 -1.43
C LEU A 68 -0.65 -2.37 -1.54
N PHE A 69 -0.03 -2.75 -0.43
CA PHE A 69 1.04 -3.73 -0.48
C PHE A 69 0.91 -4.73 0.66
N ASP A 70 1.51 -5.90 0.48
CA ASP A 70 1.50 -6.94 1.51
C ASP A 70 2.53 -6.59 2.58
N LEU A 71 2.07 -6.52 3.83
CA LEU A 71 2.98 -6.23 4.96
C LEU A 71 3.89 -7.41 5.28
N LEU A 72 3.50 -8.61 4.87
CA LEU A 72 4.24 -9.83 5.15
C LEU A 72 4.37 -10.65 3.87
N THR A 73 5.44 -11.42 3.76
CA THR A 73 5.53 -12.44 2.73
C THR A 73 4.55 -13.57 3.05
N GLU A 74 4.26 -14.44 2.07
CA GLU A 74 3.38 -15.59 2.30
C GLU A 74 3.91 -16.46 3.43
N GLU A 75 5.21 -16.69 3.43
CA GLU A 75 5.85 -17.52 4.45
C GLU A 75 5.67 -16.87 5.83
N GLU A 76 5.91 -15.57 5.94
CA GLU A 76 5.76 -14.87 7.21
C GLU A 76 4.30 -14.86 7.68
N ALA A 77 3.36 -14.72 6.75
CA ALA A 77 1.95 -14.67 7.10
C ALA A 77 1.41 -16.00 7.59
N SER A 78 2.11 -17.10 7.31
CA SER A 78 1.72 -18.42 7.80
C SER A 78 1.98 -18.57 9.30
N ASP A 79 2.76 -17.70 9.90
CA ASP A 79 3.03 -17.71 11.35
C ASP A 79 2.17 -16.62 12.00
N ARG A 80 1.21 -17.04 12.83
CA ARG A 80 0.27 -16.11 13.47
C ARG A 80 0.95 -15.07 14.34
N ARG A 81 2.13 -15.39 14.88
CA ARG A 81 2.87 -14.42 15.69
C ARG A 81 3.25 -13.19 14.86
N ASN A 82 3.62 -13.39 13.60
CA ASN A 82 3.97 -12.29 12.72
C ASN A 82 2.75 -11.42 12.38
N VAL A 83 1.59 -12.06 12.22
CA VAL A 83 0.36 -11.38 11.83
C VAL A 83 -0.08 -10.34 12.87
N PHE A 84 0.28 -10.57 14.13
CA PHE A 84 -0.06 -9.65 15.22
C PHE A 84 1.17 -8.92 15.78
N HIS A 85 2.32 -9.00 15.11
CA HIS A 85 3.55 -8.39 15.59
C HIS A 85 3.64 -6.94 15.11
N ILE A 86 3.06 -6.03 15.87
CA ILE A 86 2.93 -4.62 15.46
C ILE A 86 4.27 -3.97 15.10
N PRO A 87 5.36 -4.13 15.90
CA PRO A 87 6.63 -3.53 15.49
C PRO A 87 7.14 -4.02 14.13
N LEU A 88 6.94 -5.30 13.81
CA LEU A 88 7.32 -5.81 12.49
C LEU A 88 6.48 -5.16 11.39
N LEU A 89 5.17 -5.10 11.59
CA LEU A 89 4.27 -4.51 10.61
C LEU A 89 4.58 -3.03 10.40
N ALA A 90 4.88 -2.31 11.49
CA ALA A 90 5.25 -0.90 11.41
C ALA A 90 6.56 -0.72 10.63
N SER A 91 7.55 -1.61 10.83
CA SER A 91 8.80 -1.51 10.09
C SER A 91 8.59 -1.71 8.59
N ARG A 92 7.65 -2.57 8.21
CA ARG A 92 7.33 -2.78 6.80
C ARG A 92 6.67 -1.53 6.18
N LEU A 93 5.82 -0.84 6.95
CA LEU A 93 5.26 0.44 6.50
C LEU A 93 6.37 1.48 6.32
N GLN A 94 7.33 1.52 7.24
CA GLN A 94 8.46 2.45 7.13
C GLN A 94 9.29 2.13 5.89
N GLU A 95 9.46 0.85 5.56
CA GLU A 95 10.13 0.46 4.32
C GLU A 95 9.37 0.97 3.09
N ALA A 96 8.04 0.91 3.13
CA ALA A 96 7.24 1.42 2.02
C ALA A 96 7.37 2.94 1.88
N VAL A 97 7.40 3.67 2.99
CA VAL A 97 7.61 5.11 2.95
C VAL A 97 8.98 5.42 2.34
N ALA A 98 10.02 4.69 2.77
CA ALA A 98 11.37 4.88 2.22
C ALA A 98 11.42 4.53 0.73
N TRP A 99 10.67 3.50 0.33
CA TRP A 99 10.62 3.11 -1.08
C TRP A 99 10.08 4.22 -1.98
N THR A 100 9.12 5.02 -1.48
CA THR A 100 8.55 6.09 -2.30
C THR A 100 9.60 7.11 -2.75
N ASP A 101 10.65 7.32 -1.94
CA ASP A 101 11.72 8.24 -2.29
C ASP A 101 12.61 7.69 -3.41
N SER A 102 12.60 6.38 -3.63
CA SER A 102 13.44 5.76 -4.64
C SER A 102 12.76 5.63 -6.00
N ASP A 103 11.46 5.89 -6.08
CA ASP A 103 10.71 5.78 -7.32
C ASP A 103 10.35 7.17 -7.81
N PRO A 104 10.73 7.53 -9.06
CA PRO A 104 10.56 8.91 -9.53
C PRO A 104 9.13 9.43 -9.49
N GLU A 105 8.15 8.56 -9.73
CA GLU A 105 6.77 9.02 -9.81
C GLU A 105 6.19 9.41 -8.45
N PRO A 106 6.27 8.58 -7.40
CA PRO A 106 5.75 8.98 -6.10
C PRO A 106 6.70 9.83 -5.27
N ALA A 107 7.97 9.99 -5.68
CA ALA A 107 8.99 10.62 -4.84
C ALA A 107 8.63 12.04 -4.41
N SER A 108 7.89 12.77 -5.23
CA SER A 108 7.56 14.17 -4.95
C SER A 108 6.25 14.32 -4.20
N LEU A 109 5.53 13.23 -3.92
CA LEU A 109 4.21 13.32 -3.33
C LEU A 109 4.27 13.28 -1.81
N PRO A 110 3.46 14.09 -1.12
CA PRO A 110 3.29 13.92 0.33
C PRO A 110 2.68 12.55 0.61
N VAL A 111 3.10 11.91 1.70
CA VAL A 111 2.70 10.55 2.04
C VAL A 111 1.84 10.53 3.30
N GLY A 112 0.72 9.83 3.24
CA GLY A 112 -0.12 9.53 4.39
C GLY A 112 -0.28 8.03 4.53
N LEU A 113 -0.72 7.61 5.72
CA LEU A 113 -0.92 6.19 6.01
C LEU A 113 -2.39 5.95 6.35
N PHE A 114 -2.91 4.81 5.88
CA PHE A 114 -4.26 4.36 6.20
C PHE A 114 -4.17 2.94 6.72
N GLY A 115 -4.71 2.69 7.93
CA GLY A 115 -4.65 1.37 8.52
C GLY A 115 -6.01 0.90 9.00
N ALA A 116 -6.22 -0.43 8.98
CA ALA A 116 -7.42 -1.06 9.45
C ALA A 116 -7.03 -2.24 10.34
N SER A 117 -7.74 -2.45 11.46
CA SER A 117 -7.48 -3.54 12.39
C SER A 117 -6.04 -3.44 12.91
N THR A 118 -5.24 -4.53 12.87
CA THR A 118 -3.84 -4.48 13.28
C THR A 118 -3.04 -3.50 12.43
N GLY A 119 -3.49 -3.25 11.19
CA GLY A 119 -2.87 -2.26 10.34
C GLY A 119 -2.97 -0.84 10.90
N SER A 120 -4.05 -0.50 11.63
CA SER A 120 -4.15 0.82 12.22
C SER A 120 -3.12 1.01 13.34
N ALA A 121 -2.86 -0.01 14.14
CA ALA A 121 -1.81 0.05 15.16
C ALA A 121 -0.44 0.20 14.51
N ALA A 122 -0.17 -0.56 13.43
CA ALA A 122 1.09 -0.47 12.72
C ALA A 122 1.28 0.93 12.12
N ALA A 123 0.22 1.51 11.56
CA ALA A 123 0.28 2.85 10.98
C ALA A 123 0.60 3.90 12.04
N LEU A 124 -0.01 3.79 13.23
CA LEU A 124 0.27 4.73 14.32
C LEU A 124 1.72 4.64 14.77
N VAL A 125 2.27 3.43 14.87
CA VAL A 125 3.66 3.24 15.29
C VAL A 125 4.63 3.73 14.21
N ALA A 126 4.30 3.50 12.93
CA ALA A 126 5.17 3.89 11.82
C ALA A 126 5.19 5.40 11.56
N ALA A 127 4.11 6.08 11.92
CA ALA A 127 3.95 7.50 11.59
C ALA A 127 4.99 8.41 12.28
#